data_931413d3111c45a19859bc754a539774
#
_entry.id   931413d3111c45a19859bc754a539774
#
_cell.length_a   1.000
_cell.length_b   1.000
_cell.length_c   1.000
_cell.angle_alpha   90.00
_cell.angle_beta   90.00
_cell.angle_gamma   90.00
#
_symmetry.space_group_name_H-M   'P 1'
#
loop_
_entity.id
_entity.type
_entity.pdbx_description
1 polymer ?
#
loop_
_entity_poly.entity_id
_entity_poly.type
_entity_poly.pdbx_seq_one_letter_code
_entity_poly.pdbx_strand_id
1 'polypeptide(L)'
;MDITQLLAFSTKNKASDLHLSAGLPPMIRVHGDVRRINVEALDHKQVHAMIYDIMNDAQRKHYEEFLEVDFSFELEGLARFRVNAFNQNRGAAAAFRTIPSRILTLEQLNCPRIFADLALKPRGLVLVTGPTGSGKSTTLAAMVNHLNENQYGHVLTIEDPIEFVHESKKCLVNQREVGRMTLSFANALRSALREDPDAVLVGEMRDLETIRLAMTAAETGHLVFGTLHTSSAAKTIDRIIDVFPSEEKEMVRAMLSESLVAVISQTLCKNKEGSGRVAAHEIMLGTPAVRNLIRENKVAQMYSAIQMGNGFGMQTLDQSLSELVKSNQITNAEARGKAKIPENFPG
;
A
#
# COMPACT_ATOMS: atom_id res chain seq x y z
N MET A 1 -31.51 1.54 14.58
CA MET A 1 -30.36 0.74 14.10
C MET A 1 -29.13 1.51 14.53
N ASP A 2 -28.18 0.86 15.17
CA ASP A 2 -26.93 1.49 15.59
C ASP A 2 -25.81 1.29 14.56
N ILE A 3 -24.67 1.93 14.75
CA ILE A 3 -23.54 1.88 13.83
C ILE A 3 -22.96 0.46 13.71
N THR A 4 -22.94 -0.31 14.80
CA THR A 4 -22.41 -1.69 14.83
C THR A 4 -23.24 -2.60 13.93
N GLN A 5 -24.59 -2.46 13.99
CA GLN A 5 -25.51 -3.23 13.15
C GLN A 5 -25.32 -2.91 11.66
N LEU A 6 -25.11 -1.62 11.32
CA LEU A 6 -24.87 -1.19 9.94
C LEU A 6 -23.53 -1.71 9.40
N LEU A 7 -22.49 -1.68 10.22
CA LEU A 7 -21.18 -2.21 9.86
C LEU A 7 -21.18 -3.73 9.72
N ALA A 8 -21.90 -4.44 10.61
CA ALA A 8 -22.08 -5.88 10.50
C ALA A 8 -22.86 -6.26 9.22
N PHE A 9 -23.90 -5.49 8.88
CA PHE A 9 -24.64 -5.67 7.63
C PHE A 9 -23.75 -5.42 6.41
N SER A 10 -22.95 -4.36 6.42
CA SER A 10 -21.98 -4.03 5.36
C SER A 10 -20.98 -5.18 5.13
N THR A 11 -20.37 -5.67 6.21
CA THR A 11 -19.40 -6.77 6.17
C THR A 11 -20.03 -8.07 5.67
N LYS A 12 -21.23 -8.41 6.16
CA LYS A 12 -21.99 -9.61 5.72
C LYS A 12 -22.29 -9.57 4.22
N ASN A 13 -22.55 -8.38 3.66
CA ASN A 13 -22.80 -8.20 2.24
C ASN A 13 -21.53 -8.01 1.41
N LYS A 14 -20.34 -8.21 1.99
CA LYS A 14 -19.02 -8.03 1.34
C LYS A 14 -18.86 -6.64 0.70
N ALA A 15 -19.46 -5.63 1.33
CA ALA A 15 -19.33 -4.26 0.88
C ALA A 15 -17.92 -3.74 1.16
N SER A 16 -17.36 -3.00 0.23
CA SER A 16 -16.08 -2.31 0.43
C SER A 16 -16.22 -1.09 1.31
N ASP A 17 -17.35 -0.39 1.21
CA ASP A 17 -17.60 0.83 1.97
C ASP A 17 -19.06 0.88 2.44
N LEU A 18 -19.28 1.46 3.64
CA LEU A 18 -20.57 1.95 4.13
C LEU A 18 -20.55 3.47 4.10
N HIS A 19 -21.60 4.09 3.62
CA HIS A 19 -21.77 5.55 3.60
C HIS A 19 -22.96 5.95 4.45
N LEU A 20 -22.74 6.83 5.41
CA LEU A 20 -23.77 7.55 6.14
C LEU A 20 -23.81 9.00 5.68
N SER A 21 -24.99 9.52 5.41
CA SER A 21 -25.18 10.93 5.02
C SER A 21 -26.52 11.43 5.53
N ALA A 22 -26.51 12.48 6.30
CA ALA A 22 -27.76 13.09 6.82
C ALA A 22 -28.78 13.35 5.71
N GLY A 23 -30.03 13.01 5.98
CA GLY A 23 -31.15 13.13 5.03
C GLY A 23 -31.30 11.97 4.06
N LEU A 24 -30.48 10.92 4.15
CA LEU A 24 -30.52 9.76 3.25
C LEU A 24 -30.48 8.44 4.05
N PRO A 25 -31.04 7.36 3.49
CA PRO A 25 -30.78 6.01 4.00
C PRO A 25 -29.30 5.68 3.92
N PRO A 26 -28.72 4.90 4.85
CA PRO A 26 -27.38 4.35 4.71
C PRO A 26 -27.19 3.63 3.37
N MET A 27 -25.99 3.72 2.82
CA MET A 27 -25.64 3.09 1.55
C MET A 27 -24.41 2.24 1.69
N ILE A 28 -24.33 1.15 0.94
CA ILE A 28 -23.14 0.29 0.87
C ILE A 28 -22.61 0.24 -0.56
N ARG A 29 -21.29 0.14 -0.71
CA ARG A 29 -20.63 -0.09 -1.99
C ARG A 29 -20.35 -1.57 -2.17
N VAL A 30 -20.98 -2.19 -3.14
CA VAL A 30 -20.81 -3.62 -3.47
C VAL A 30 -20.42 -3.74 -4.95
N HIS A 31 -19.31 -4.38 -5.25
CA HIS A 31 -18.75 -4.52 -6.61
C HIS A 31 -18.60 -3.19 -7.38
N GLY A 32 -18.34 -2.11 -6.66
CA GLY A 32 -18.19 -0.77 -7.25
C GLY A 32 -19.46 0.09 -7.23
N ASP A 33 -20.64 -0.51 -7.15
CA ASP A 33 -21.92 0.19 -7.15
C ASP A 33 -22.33 0.61 -5.73
N VAL A 34 -22.79 1.85 -5.57
CA VAL A 34 -23.37 2.34 -4.33
C VAL A 34 -24.88 2.05 -4.32
N ARG A 35 -25.33 1.29 -3.32
CA ARG A 35 -26.72 0.84 -3.16
C ARG A 35 -27.28 1.26 -1.82
N ARG A 36 -28.54 1.71 -1.80
CA ARG A 36 -29.24 2.04 -0.56
C ARG A 36 -29.55 0.78 0.24
N ILE A 37 -29.41 0.85 1.56
CA ILE A 37 -29.98 -0.13 2.48
C ILE A 37 -31.47 0.20 2.65
N ASN A 38 -32.31 -0.83 2.68
CA ASN A 38 -33.76 -0.65 2.83
C ASN A 38 -34.14 -0.35 4.29
N VAL A 39 -33.80 0.85 4.74
CA VAL A 39 -34.13 1.42 6.05
C VAL A 39 -34.50 2.89 5.88
N GLU A 40 -35.08 3.50 6.90
CA GLU A 40 -35.42 4.92 6.89
C GLU A 40 -34.18 5.82 6.73
N ALA A 41 -34.40 7.00 6.17
CA ALA A 41 -33.37 8.02 6.10
C ALA A 41 -32.96 8.48 7.50
N LEU A 42 -31.66 8.63 7.71
CA LEU A 42 -31.10 9.12 8.97
C LEU A 42 -31.03 10.66 8.97
N ASP A 43 -31.48 11.30 10.02
CA ASP A 43 -31.30 12.73 10.19
C ASP A 43 -29.87 13.10 10.64
N HIS A 44 -29.59 14.41 10.70
CA HIS A 44 -28.26 14.89 11.13
C HIS A 44 -27.89 14.42 12.53
N LYS A 45 -28.83 14.45 13.49
CA LYS A 45 -28.55 14.05 14.88
C LYS A 45 -28.22 12.58 15.00
N GLN A 46 -28.93 11.74 14.25
CA GLN A 46 -28.68 10.29 14.22
C GLN A 46 -27.32 9.97 13.62
N VAL A 47 -26.98 10.55 12.47
CA VAL A 47 -25.66 10.34 11.84
C VAL A 47 -24.54 10.85 12.73
N HIS A 48 -24.70 12.06 13.30
CA HIS A 48 -23.72 12.65 14.22
C HIS A 48 -23.49 11.77 15.45
N ALA A 49 -24.57 11.28 16.10
CA ALA A 49 -24.46 10.41 17.26
C ALA A 49 -23.71 9.11 16.93
N MET A 50 -24.04 8.45 15.80
CA MET A 50 -23.37 7.23 15.35
C MET A 50 -21.87 7.43 15.11
N ILE A 51 -21.47 8.59 14.55
CA ILE A 51 -20.06 8.92 14.31
C ILE A 51 -19.37 9.20 15.64
N TYR A 52 -20.00 9.93 16.55
CA TYR A 52 -19.46 10.25 17.87
C TYR A 52 -19.24 9.03 18.76
N ASP A 53 -20.13 8.03 18.68
CA ASP A 53 -20.03 6.79 19.47
C ASP A 53 -18.74 6.00 19.21
N ILE A 54 -18.16 6.13 18.02
CA ILE A 54 -16.93 5.44 17.64
C ILE A 54 -15.66 6.30 17.72
N MET A 55 -15.78 7.57 18.10
CA MET A 55 -14.68 8.51 18.25
C MET A 55 -14.19 8.56 19.70
N ASN A 56 -12.87 8.65 19.89
CA ASN A 56 -12.28 9.07 21.16
C ASN A 56 -12.34 10.60 21.31
N ASP A 57 -12.01 11.09 22.52
CA ASP A 57 -12.14 12.51 22.84
C ASP A 57 -11.26 13.43 21.98
N ALA A 58 -10.07 12.99 21.59
CA ALA A 58 -9.18 13.75 20.71
C ALA A 58 -9.76 13.85 19.29
N GLN A 59 -10.34 12.76 18.78
CA GLN A 59 -11.02 12.74 17.48
C GLN A 59 -12.28 13.60 17.46
N ARG A 60 -13.08 13.57 18.53
CA ARG A 60 -14.25 14.43 18.69
C ARG A 60 -13.86 15.90 18.66
N LYS A 61 -12.85 16.27 19.46
CA LYS A 61 -12.33 17.64 19.48
C LYS A 61 -11.85 18.10 18.10
N HIS A 62 -11.11 17.24 17.40
CA HIS A 62 -10.63 17.53 16.04
C HIS A 62 -11.79 17.70 15.06
N TYR A 63 -12.80 16.83 15.11
CA TYR A 63 -13.98 16.91 14.25
C TYR A 63 -14.81 18.19 14.50
N GLU A 64 -14.93 18.62 15.75
CA GLU A 64 -15.62 19.89 16.09
C GLU A 64 -14.86 21.12 15.60
N GLU A 65 -13.52 21.09 15.64
CA GLU A 65 -12.66 22.21 15.25
C GLU A 65 -12.51 22.31 13.73
N PHE A 66 -12.29 21.20 13.04
CA PHE A 66 -11.95 21.15 11.61
C PHE A 66 -13.09 20.69 10.71
N LEU A 67 -14.21 20.25 11.27
CA LEU A 67 -15.43 19.77 10.58
C LEU A 67 -15.22 18.48 9.75
N GLU A 68 -14.04 17.88 9.87
CA GLU A 68 -13.67 16.60 9.26
C GLU A 68 -12.61 15.88 10.11
N VAL A 69 -12.59 14.55 10.04
CA VAL A 69 -11.57 13.74 10.70
C VAL A 69 -11.43 12.38 10.02
N ASP A 70 -10.18 11.96 9.84
CA ASP A 70 -9.82 10.59 9.43
C ASP A 70 -9.36 9.79 10.66
N PHE A 71 -9.85 8.57 10.81
CA PHE A 71 -9.41 7.66 11.85
C PHE A 71 -9.69 6.20 11.48
N SER A 72 -9.14 5.29 12.27
CA SER A 72 -9.48 3.87 12.17
C SER A 72 -9.94 3.34 13.52
N PHE A 73 -10.83 2.35 13.51
CA PHE A 73 -11.25 1.64 14.69
C PHE A 73 -11.54 0.18 14.37
N GLU A 74 -11.59 -0.64 15.38
CA GLU A 74 -11.86 -2.07 15.25
C GLU A 74 -13.11 -2.43 16.06
N LEU A 75 -13.98 -3.22 15.45
CA LEU A 75 -15.04 -3.92 16.14
C LEU A 75 -14.61 -5.37 16.32
N GLU A 76 -14.36 -5.74 17.57
CA GLU A 76 -13.91 -7.07 17.94
C GLU A 76 -14.85 -8.16 17.39
N GLY A 77 -14.27 -9.17 16.74
CA GLY A 77 -15.02 -10.25 16.11
C GLY A 77 -15.71 -9.89 14.79
N LEU A 78 -15.59 -8.64 14.30
CA LEU A 78 -16.22 -8.23 13.03
C LEU A 78 -15.19 -7.83 11.98
N ALA A 79 -14.60 -6.65 12.11
CA ALA A 79 -13.59 -6.12 11.19
C ALA A 79 -12.99 -4.82 11.73
N ARG A 80 -11.88 -4.39 11.12
CA ARG A 80 -11.33 -3.05 11.27
C ARG A 80 -11.88 -2.14 10.16
N PHE A 81 -12.10 -0.87 10.50
CA PHE A 81 -12.65 0.12 9.57
C PHE A 81 -11.79 1.38 9.56
N ARG A 82 -11.54 1.91 8.36
CA ARG A 82 -11.05 3.28 8.17
C ARG A 82 -12.26 4.17 7.97
N VAL A 83 -12.33 5.26 8.70
CA VAL A 83 -13.44 6.21 8.67
C VAL A 83 -12.94 7.58 8.27
N ASN A 84 -13.63 8.19 7.31
CA ASN A 84 -13.58 9.62 7.08
C ASN A 84 -14.94 10.19 7.45
N ALA A 85 -14.98 10.98 8.51
CA ALA A 85 -16.18 11.72 8.95
C ALA A 85 -16.05 13.19 8.57
N PHE A 86 -17.11 13.79 8.05
CA PHE A 86 -17.12 15.18 7.58
C PHE A 86 -18.51 15.79 7.63
N ASN A 87 -18.57 17.13 7.55
CA ASN A 87 -19.81 17.85 7.44
C ASN A 87 -20.10 18.23 5.98
N GLN A 88 -21.36 18.17 5.58
CA GLN A 88 -21.87 18.57 4.27
C GLN A 88 -23.19 19.34 4.42
N ASN A 89 -23.77 19.86 3.33
CA ASN A 89 -24.91 20.79 3.36
C ASN A 89 -26.16 20.30 4.12
N ARG A 90 -26.38 18.99 4.25
CA ARG A 90 -27.49 18.41 5.04
C ARG A 90 -27.12 18.07 6.47
N GLY A 91 -25.83 18.15 6.83
CA GLY A 91 -25.30 17.82 8.16
C GLY A 91 -24.17 16.79 8.10
N ALA A 92 -24.02 15.99 9.16
CA ALA A 92 -22.95 15.02 9.29
C ALA A 92 -23.01 13.93 8.21
N ALA A 93 -21.84 13.46 7.81
CA ALA A 93 -21.66 12.33 6.90
C ALA A 93 -20.41 11.55 7.29
N ALA A 94 -20.34 10.26 6.91
CA ALA A 94 -19.14 9.46 7.05
C ALA A 94 -19.07 8.35 6.00
N ALA A 95 -17.84 8.06 5.59
CA ALA A 95 -17.50 6.91 4.77
C ALA A 95 -16.67 5.92 5.61
N PHE A 96 -17.12 4.68 5.69
CA PHE A 96 -16.47 3.59 6.42
C PHE A 96 -15.94 2.60 5.41
N ARG A 97 -14.64 2.46 5.30
CA ARG A 97 -14.00 1.43 4.48
C ARG A 97 -13.69 0.21 5.32
N THR A 98 -14.21 -0.94 4.92
CA THR A 98 -13.88 -2.21 5.57
C THR A 98 -12.43 -2.59 5.23
N ILE A 99 -11.62 -2.82 6.26
CA ILE A 99 -10.24 -3.30 6.15
C ILE A 99 -10.29 -4.83 6.23
N PRO A 100 -9.73 -5.56 5.24
CA PRO A 100 -9.72 -7.01 5.28
C PRO A 100 -8.99 -7.54 6.51
N SER A 101 -9.60 -8.46 7.24
CA SER A 101 -8.99 -9.11 8.41
C SER A 101 -8.00 -10.21 8.04
N ARG A 102 -8.05 -10.72 6.79
CA ARG A 102 -7.20 -11.81 6.33
C ARG A 102 -6.11 -11.31 5.40
N ILE A 103 -4.86 -11.59 5.76
CA ILE A 103 -3.71 -11.40 4.89
C ILE A 103 -3.62 -12.60 3.95
N LEU A 104 -3.59 -12.33 2.64
CA LEU A 104 -3.37 -13.35 1.62
C LEU A 104 -1.89 -13.68 1.52
N THR A 105 -1.57 -14.94 1.21
CA THR A 105 -0.18 -15.35 0.96
C THR A 105 0.30 -14.88 -0.41
N LEU A 106 1.62 -14.88 -0.63
CA LEU A 106 2.21 -14.57 -1.94
C LEU A 106 1.69 -15.51 -3.04
N GLU A 107 1.48 -16.79 -2.72
CA GLU A 107 0.93 -17.79 -3.64
C GLU A 107 -0.55 -17.49 -3.97
N GLN A 108 -1.35 -17.13 -2.99
CA GLN A 108 -2.76 -16.77 -3.20
C GLN A 108 -2.91 -15.50 -4.05
N LEU A 109 -1.94 -14.60 -3.99
CA LEU A 109 -1.87 -13.40 -4.83
C LEU A 109 -1.26 -13.67 -6.21
N ASN A 110 -0.83 -14.89 -6.50
CA ASN A 110 -0.07 -15.25 -7.70
C ASN A 110 1.17 -14.36 -7.92
N CYS A 111 1.84 -13.97 -6.83
CA CYS A 111 3.05 -13.16 -6.91
C CYS A 111 4.20 -13.95 -7.54
N PRO A 112 5.07 -13.30 -8.32
CA PRO A 112 6.32 -13.92 -8.79
C PRO A 112 7.16 -14.47 -7.62
N ARG A 113 7.79 -15.63 -7.80
CA ARG A 113 8.57 -16.32 -6.74
C ARG A 113 9.65 -15.44 -6.11
N ILE A 114 10.21 -14.53 -6.89
CA ILE A 114 11.23 -13.59 -6.40
C ILE A 114 10.76 -12.75 -5.20
N PHE A 115 9.43 -12.52 -5.02
CA PHE A 115 8.91 -11.76 -3.88
C PHE A 115 9.19 -12.45 -2.55
N ALA A 116 9.14 -13.78 -2.52
CA ALA A 116 9.51 -14.56 -1.33
C ALA A 116 11.00 -14.36 -0.99
N ASP A 117 11.88 -14.43 -2.01
CA ASP A 117 13.31 -14.23 -1.83
C ASP A 117 13.63 -12.78 -1.38
N LEU A 118 12.91 -11.80 -1.93
CA LEU A 118 13.06 -10.39 -1.55
C LEU A 118 12.60 -10.14 -0.11
N ALA A 119 11.53 -10.80 0.32
CA ALA A 119 11.01 -10.68 1.69
C ALA A 119 11.96 -11.25 2.75
N LEU A 120 12.86 -12.16 2.38
CA LEU A 120 13.81 -12.81 3.28
C LEU A 120 15.24 -12.25 3.19
N LYS A 121 15.45 -11.13 2.48
CA LYS A 121 16.76 -10.48 2.41
C LYS A 121 17.18 -9.99 3.79
N PRO A 122 18.48 -10.10 4.14
CA PRO A 122 18.96 -9.67 5.46
C PRO A 122 18.94 -8.16 5.65
N ARG A 123 19.04 -7.38 4.58
CA ARG A 123 19.06 -5.92 4.59
C ARG A 123 18.82 -5.33 3.20
N GLY A 124 18.58 -4.04 3.16
CA GLY A 124 18.46 -3.24 1.95
C GLY A 124 17.06 -2.71 1.74
N LEU A 125 16.85 -1.97 0.68
CA LEU A 125 15.60 -1.25 0.37
C LEU A 125 14.81 -1.99 -0.71
N VAL A 126 13.60 -2.42 -0.38
CA VAL A 126 12.62 -3.01 -1.29
C VAL A 126 11.44 -2.06 -1.42
N LEU A 127 11.18 -1.56 -2.63
CA LEU A 127 10.13 -0.61 -2.91
C LEU A 127 8.98 -1.26 -3.68
N VAL A 128 7.76 -1.08 -3.19
CA VAL A 128 6.54 -1.47 -3.91
C VAL A 128 5.81 -0.20 -4.32
N THR A 129 5.68 0.01 -5.62
CA THR A 129 5.17 1.27 -6.19
C THR A 129 3.96 1.04 -7.10
N GLY A 130 3.27 2.10 -7.43
CA GLY A 130 2.08 2.07 -8.28
C GLY A 130 1.04 3.09 -7.85
N PRO A 131 0.02 3.35 -8.67
CA PRO A 131 -1.04 4.30 -8.32
C PRO A 131 -1.84 3.85 -7.10
N THR A 132 -2.66 4.76 -6.57
CA THR A 132 -3.61 4.42 -5.51
C THR A 132 -4.54 3.30 -5.97
N GLY A 133 -4.77 2.30 -5.12
CA GLY A 133 -5.61 1.16 -5.44
C GLY A 133 -4.94 0.08 -6.32
N SER A 134 -3.63 0.16 -6.56
CA SER A 134 -2.88 -0.88 -7.30
C SER A 134 -2.56 -2.14 -6.48
N GLY A 135 -2.93 -2.19 -5.20
CA GLY A 135 -2.72 -3.35 -4.33
C GLY A 135 -1.37 -3.40 -3.61
N LYS A 136 -0.63 -2.28 -3.53
CA LYS A 136 0.67 -2.20 -2.84
C LYS A 136 0.63 -2.74 -1.42
N SER A 137 -0.31 -2.26 -0.61
CA SER A 137 -0.45 -2.67 0.79
C SER A 137 -0.76 -4.16 0.93
N THR A 138 -1.57 -4.72 0.02
CA THR A 138 -1.86 -6.16 -0.01
C THR A 138 -0.59 -6.98 -0.30
N THR A 139 0.20 -6.56 -1.28
CA THR A 139 1.46 -7.21 -1.65
C THR A 139 2.48 -7.12 -0.50
N LEU A 140 2.62 -5.93 0.10
CA LEU A 140 3.53 -5.74 1.24
C LEU A 140 3.08 -6.54 2.46
N ALA A 141 1.78 -6.58 2.76
CA ALA A 141 1.28 -7.40 3.84
C ALA A 141 1.59 -8.90 3.63
N ALA A 142 1.47 -9.39 2.38
CA ALA A 142 1.85 -10.76 2.04
C ALA A 142 3.36 -11.00 2.19
N MET A 143 4.22 -10.05 1.79
CA MET A 143 5.67 -10.13 1.98
C MET A 143 6.07 -10.12 3.45
N VAL A 144 5.50 -9.22 4.26
CA VAL A 144 5.70 -9.17 5.71
C VAL A 144 5.21 -10.46 6.38
N ASN A 145 4.04 -10.97 5.98
CA ASN A 145 3.55 -12.25 6.51
C ASN A 145 4.48 -13.41 6.14
N HIS A 146 5.01 -13.43 4.91
CA HIS A 146 5.99 -14.43 4.49
C HIS A 146 7.27 -14.38 5.35
N LEU A 147 7.80 -13.19 5.62
CA LEU A 147 8.92 -13.00 6.55
C LEU A 147 8.58 -13.51 7.95
N ASN A 148 7.44 -13.11 8.49
CA ASN A 148 6.93 -13.47 9.82
C ASN A 148 6.72 -15.00 10.01
N GLU A 149 6.45 -15.73 8.95
CA GLU A 149 6.32 -17.19 8.96
C GLU A 149 7.65 -17.94 8.83
N ASN A 150 8.67 -17.33 8.25
CA ASN A 150 9.89 -18.03 7.84
C ASN A 150 11.14 -17.66 8.63
N GLN A 151 11.20 -16.47 9.24
CA GLN A 151 12.38 -16.01 10.00
C GLN A 151 11.99 -15.60 11.42
N TYR A 152 12.92 -15.79 12.37
CA TYR A 152 12.84 -15.21 13.69
C TYR A 152 13.44 -13.81 13.65
N GLY A 153 12.72 -12.82 14.17
CA GLY A 153 13.19 -11.44 14.16
C GLY A 153 12.14 -10.46 14.66
N HIS A 154 12.42 -9.19 14.51
CA HIS A 154 11.52 -8.10 14.87
C HIS A 154 11.15 -7.29 13.63
N VAL A 155 9.87 -7.23 13.32
CA VAL A 155 9.31 -6.40 12.24
C VAL A 155 8.59 -5.22 12.84
N LEU A 156 8.97 -4.02 12.43
CA LEU A 156 8.29 -2.79 12.80
C LEU A 156 7.59 -2.22 11.56
N THR A 157 6.30 -1.88 11.69
CA THR A 157 5.60 -1.15 10.63
C THR A 157 5.23 0.26 11.08
N ILE A 158 5.29 1.21 10.15
CA ILE A 158 4.89 2.61 10.33
C ILE A 158 3.91 2.92 9.20
N GLU A 159 2.64 3.15 9.54
CA GLU A 159 1.54 3.21 8.56
C GLU A 159 0.59 4.38 8.84
N ASP A 160 -0.15 4.82 7.82
CA ASP A 160 -1.13 5.89 7.93
C ASP A 160 -2.36 5.65 7.02
N PRO A 161 -3.37 4.94 7.53
CA PRO A 161 -3.42 4.11 8.75
C PRO A 161 -2.90 2.67 8.53
N ILE A 162 -2.91 1.84 9.59
CA ILE A 162 -2.67 0.39 9.47
C ILE A 162 -3.78 -0.24 8.63
N GLU A 163 -3.39 -0.85 7.48
CA GLU A 163 -4.33 -1.50 6.56
C GLU A 163 -4.51 -3.00 6.82
N PHE A 164 -3.50 -3.67 7.39
CA PHE A 164 -3.55 -5.09 7.77
C PHE A 164 -2.95 -5.29 9.14
N VAL A 165 -3.65 -6.00 10.00
CA VAL A 165 -3.12 -6.35 11.33
C VAL A 165 -2.37 -7.68 11.24
N HIS A 166 -1.10 -7.67 11.62
CA HIS A 166 -0.24 -8.84 11.65
C HIS A 166 -0.21 -9.46 13.04
N GLU A 167 -0.52 -10.74 13.13
CA GLU A 167 -0.23 -11.51 14.33
C GLU A 167 1.26 -11.86 14.36
N SER A 168 1.90 -11.73 15.53
CA SER A 168 3.27 -12.22 15.72
C SER A 168 3.30 -13.74 15.63
N LYS A 169 4.11 -14.29 14.72
CA LYS A 169 4.32 -15.72 14.52
C LYS A 169 5.74 -16.10 14.95
N LYS A 170 6.67 -16.21 13.99
CA LYS A 170 8.11 -16.32 14.33
C LYS A 170 8.75 -14.98 14.64
N CYS A 171 8.26 -13.91 14.00
CA CYS A 171 8.69 -12.55 14.31
C CYS A 171 7.84 -11.95 15.43
N LEU A 172 8.46 -11.08 16.24
CA LEU A 172 7.74 -10.02 16.93
C LEU A 172 7.30 -8.99 15.88
N VAL A 173 6.03 -8.66 15.81
CA VAL A 173 5.52 -7.62 14.88
C VAL A 173 4.93 -6.48 15.69
N ASN A 174 5.52 -5.31 15.59
CA ASN A 174 5.03 -4.07 16.17
C ASN A 174 4.56 -3.13 15.06
N GLN A 175 3.30 -2.70 15.12
CA GLN A 175 2.70 -1.82 14.12
C GLN A 175 2.39 -0.47 14.76
N ARG A 176 2.85 0.62 14.13
CA ARG A 176 2.67 1.99 14.61
C ARG A 176 1.89 2.80 13.59
N GLU A 177 0.75 3.33 14.01
CA GLU A 177 -0.11 4.20 13.20
C GLU A 177 0.23 5.67 13.46
N VAL A 178 0.48 6.42 12.39
CA VAL A 178 0.71 7.86 12.46
C VAL A 178 -0.55 8.56 12.96
N GLY A 179 -0.38 9.57 13.78
CA GLY A 179 -1.48 10.31 14.41
C GLY A 179 -2.06 9.67 15.69
N ARG A 180 -1.82 8.35 15.89
CA ARG A 180 -2.28 7.62 17.09
C ARG A 180 -1.14 7.15 17.98
N MET A 181 -0.12 6.54 17.40
CA MET A 181 0.98 5.87 18.10
C MET A 181 2.32 6.55 17.85
N THR A 182 2.37 7.42 16.87
CA THR A 182 3.51 8.28 16.55
C THR A 182 3.04 9.55 15.86
N LEU A 183 3.84 10.61 15.93
CA LEU A 183 3.46 11.92 15.37
C LEU A 183 3.71 12.04 13.86
N SER A 184 4.68 11.28 13.32
CA SER A 184 5.02 11.29 11.91
C SER A 184 5.81 10.05 11.50
N PHE A 185 5.90 9.78 10.20
CA PHE A 185 6.78 8.73 9.66
C PHE A 185 8.24 8.94 10.08
N ALA A 186 8.76 10.17 9.95
CA ALA A 186 10.13 10.49 10.31
C ALA A 186 10.41 10.28 11.80
N ASN A 187 9.51 10.69 12.69
CA ASN A 187 9.68 10.47 14.13
C ASN A 187 9.70 8.98 14.48
N ALA A 188 8.77 8.21 13.93
CA ALA A 188 8.73 6.77 14.15
C ALA A 188 9.99 6.07 13.61
N LEU A 189 10.44 6.45 12.42
CA LEU A 189 11.60 5.83 11.79
C LEU A 189 12.92 6.16 12.51
N ARG A 190 13.08 7.40 13.04
CA ARG A 190 14.21 7.71 13.93
C ARG A 190 14.19 6.88 15.21
N SER A 191 13.02 6.64 15.78
CA SER A 191 12.87 5.78 16.96
C SER A 191 13.17 4.33 16.62
N ALA A 192 12.66 3.85 15.49
CA ALA A 192 12.82 2.49 14.99
C ALA A 192 14.26 1.99 15.05
N LEU A 193 15.23 2.82 14.68
CA LEU A 193 16.65 2.47 14.69
C LEU A 193 17.20 2.13 16.10
N ARG A 194 16.43 2.37 17.16
CA ARG A 194 16.77 2.04 18.56
C ARG A 194 15.82 0.99 19.17
N GLU A 195 14.91 0.47 18.37
CA GLU A 195 13.92 -0.52 18.80
C GLU A 195 14.33 -1.96 18.38
N ASP A 196 15.58 -2.13 17.93
CA ASP A 196 16.17 -3.41 17.52
C ASP A 196 15.35 -4.16 16.43
N PRO A 197 14.92 -3.50 15.35
CA PRO A 197 14.20 -4.19 14.28
C PRO A 197 15.16 -4.86 13.30
N ASP A 198 14.78 -6.04 12.78
CA ASP A 198 15.42 -6.65 11.61
C ASP A 198 14.82 -6.12 10.31
N ALA A 199 13.52 -5.86 10.31
CA ALA A 199 12.81 -5.30 9.17
C ALA A 199 11.90 -4.14 9.55
N VAL A 200 11.81 -3.13 8.68
CA VAL A 200 10.95 -1.96 8.86
C VAL A 200 10.08 -1.78 7.62
N LEU A 201 8.77 -1.66 7.80
CA LEU A 201 7.85 -1.24 6.74
C LEU A 201 7.50 0.24 6.93
N VAL A 202 7.76 1.06 5.91
CA VAL A 202 7.36 2.45 5.82
C VAL A 202 6.20 2.55 4.84
N GLY A 203 5.01 2.76 5.37
CA GLY A 203 3.76 2.70 4.60
C GLY A 203 3.74 3.64 3.40
N GLU A 204 4.35 4.83 3.52
CA GLU A 204 4.55 5.75 2.41
C GLU A 204 5.78 6.66 2.60
N MET A 205 6.56 6.81 1.53
CA MET A 205 7.76 7.63 1.50
C MET A 205 7.49 8.90 0.67
N ARG A 206 6.94 9.95 1.31
CA ARG A 206 6.51 11.19 0.62
C ARG A 206 7.53 12.32 0.69
N ASP A 207 8.20 12.45 1.81
CA ASP A 207 9.07 13.58 2.12
C ASP A 207 10.55 13.18 2.17
N LEU A 208 11.40 14.18 2.00
CA LEU A 208 12.85 14.05 1.98
C LEU A 208 13.39 13.35 3.24
N GLU A 209 12.87 13.73 4.41
CA GLU A 209 13.38 13.22 5.67
C GLU A 209 13.05 11.74 5.85
N THR A 210 11.83 11.32 5.56
CA THR A 210 11.41 9.91 5.59
C THR A 210 12.23 9.08 4.61
N ILE A 211 12.44 9.57 3.38
CA ILE A 211 13.25 8.88 2.36
C ILE A 211 14.70 8.72 2.82
N ARG A 212 15.32 9.78 3.36
CA ARG A 212 16.68 9.75 3.88
C ARG A 212 16.85 8.72 5.00
N LEU A 213 15.94 8.73 5.98
CA LEU A 213 15.98 7.80 7.10
C LEU A 213 15.77 6.35 6.65
N ALA A 214 14.89 6.10 5.69
CA ALA A 214 14.66 4.77 5.12
C ALA A 214 15.92 4.23 4.40
N MET A 215 16.58 5.06 3.60
CA MET A 215 17.85 4.67 2.96
C MET A 215 18.94 4.42 3.99
N THR A 216 19.07 5.28 5.00
CA THR A 216 20.04 5.10 6.09
C THR A 216 19.79 3.78 6.83
N ALA A 217 18.54 3.46 7.17
CA ALA A 217 18.20 2.20 7.81
C ALA A 217 18.61 0.99 6.94
N ALA A 218 18.35 1.07 5.63
CA ALA A 218 18.72 0.01 4.69
C ALA A 218 20.24 -0.16 4.55
N GLU A 219 21.02 0.92 4.58
CA GLU A 219 22.49 0.87 4.56
C GLU A 219 23.07 0.31 5.86
N THR A 220 22.47 0.66 6.98
CA THR A 220 22.98 0.28 8.33
C THR A 220 22.59 -1.13 8.77
N GLY A 221 21.95 -1.91 7.90
CA GLY A 221 21.77 -3.33 8.12
C GLY A 221 20.33 -3.83 8.24
N HIS A 222 19.33 -2.96 8.08
CA HIS A 222 17.91 -3.32 8.18
C HIS A 222 17.31 -3.65 6.80
N LEU A 223 16.35 -4.56 6.75
CA LEU A 223 15.49 -4.75 5.59
C LEU A 223 14.37 -3.70 5.64
N VAL A 224 14.32 -2.81 4.66
CA VAL A 224 13.31 -1.74 4.62
C VAL A 224 12.37 -1.97 3.46
N PHE A 225 11.09 -2.08 3.76
CA PHE A 225 10.01 -2.03 2.78
C PHE A 225 9.43 -0.63 2.72
N GLY A 226 9.22 -0.09 1.53
CA GLY A 226 8.61 1.23 1.38
C GLY A 226 7.66 1.32 0.19
N THR A 227 6.77 2.32 0.19
CA THR A 227 5.91 2.59 -0.96
C THR A 227 6.09 4.00 -1.51
N LEU A 228 5.89 4.11 -2.84
CA LEU A 228 5.73 5.37 -3.56
C LEU A 228 4.57 5.23 -4.58
N HIS A 229 4.07 6.38 -5.07
CA HIS A 229 2.99 6.43 -6.07
C HIS A 229 3.49 6.57 -7.51
N THR A 230 4.65 6.04 -7.82
CA THR A 230 5.25 6.05 -9.15
C THR A 230 4.79 4.85 -9.98
N SER A 231 4.74 5.00 -11.30
CA SER A 231 4.20 4.01 -12.24
C SER A 231 5.25 3.12 -12.91
N SER A 232 6.54 3.29 -12.59
CA SER A 232 7.63 2.47 -13.09
C SER A 232 8.85 2.52 -12.19
N ALA A 233 9.73 1.54 -12.29
CA ALA A 233 10.98 1.50 -11.53
C ALA A 233 11.89 2.71 -11.83
N ALA A 234 12.05 3.08 -13.10
CA ALA A 234 12.82 4.25 -13.50
C ALA A 234 12.27 5.53 -12.87
N LYS A 235 10.95 5.77 -12.96
CA LYS A 235 10.33 6.95 -12.32
C LYS A 235 10.45 6.92 -10.79
N THR A 236 10.55 5.75 -10.19
CA THR A 236 10.78 5.62 -8.75
C THR A 236 12.15 6.15 -8.36
N ILE A 237 13.18 5.76 -9.11
CA ILE A 237 14.55 6.26 -8.89
C ILE A 237 14.60 7.79 -9.05
N ASP A 238 14.06 8.32 -10.14
CA ASP A 238 13.98 9.77 -10.36
C ASP A 238 13.26 10.47 -9.21
N ARG A 239 12.09 9.95 -8.80
CA ARG A 239 11.29 10.55 -7.72
C ARG A 239 12.03 10.62 -6.39
N ILE A 240 12.79 9.59 -6.04
CA ILE A 240 13.59 9.57 -4.82
C ILE A 240 14.69 10.63 -4.88
N ILE A 241 15.39 10.71 -6.02
CA ILE A 241 16.51 11.66 -6.18
C ILE A 241 15.99 13.10 -6.25
N ASP A 242 14.85 13.33 -6.88
CA ASP A 242 14.34 14.68 -7.15
C ASP A 242 13.79 15.41 -5.93
N VAL A 243 13.47 14.71 -4.83
CA VAL A 243 13.08 15.39 -3.59
C VAL A 243 14.25 16.05 -2.87
N PHE A 244 15.50 15.70 -3.23
CA PHE A 244 16.70 16.23 -2.60
C PHE A 244 17.23 17.49 -3.31
N PRO A 245 17.86 18.42 -2.57
CA PRO A 245 18.58 19.55 -3.14
C PRO A 245 19.65 19.10 -4.13
N SER A 246 19.97 19.97 -5.11
CA SER A 246 20.90 19.64 -6.19
C SER A 246 22.28 19.21 -5.71
N GLU A 247 22.76 19.83 -4.63
CA GLU A 247 24.05 19.55 -4.00
C GLU A 247 24.13 18.19 -3.31
N GLU A 248 23.00 17.59 -2.99
CA GLU A 248 22.92 16.28 -2.34
C GLU A 248 22.66 15.12 -3.32
N LYS A 249 22.21 15.41 -4.53
CA LYS A 249 21.75 14.38 -5.47
C LYS A 249 22.80 13.33 -5.81
N GLU A 250 24.07 13.69 -5.88
CA GLU A 250 25.15 12.74 -6.15
C GLU A 250 25.33 11.76 -4.98
N MET A 251 25.35 12.26 -3.76
CA MET A 251 25.40 11.44 -2.54
C MET A 251 24.18 10.50 -2.45
N VAL A 252 22.99 11.04 -2.73
CA VAL A 252 21.74 10.24 -2.70
C VAL A 252 21.75 9.13 -3.74
N ARG A 253 22.27 9.38 -4.95
CA ARG A 253 22.45 8.32 -5.96
C ARG A 253 23.42 7.24 -5.48
N ALA A 254 24.52 7.62 -4.84
CA ALA A 254 25.45 6.66 -4.26
C ALA A 254 24.78 5.80 -3.19
N MET A 255 24.13 6.42 -2.20
CA MET A 255 23.38 5.73 -1.13
C MET A 255 22.30 4.79 -1.71
N LEU A 256 21.48 5.28 -2.63
CA LEU A 256 20.42 4.48 -3.24
C LEU A 256 20.99 3.30 -4.04
N SER A 257 22.10 3.51 -4.76
CA SER A 257 22.75 2.44 -5.51
C SER A 257 23.26 1.30 -4.64
N GLU A 258 23.70 1.60 -3.40
CA GLU A 258 24.18 0.57 -2.46
C GLU A 258 23.04 -0.09 -1.69
N SER A 259 22.04 0.67 -1.28
CA SER A 259 20.94 0.17 -0.44
C SER A 259 19.85 -0.54 -1.24
N LEU A 260 19.63 -0.20 -2.52
CA LEU A 260 18.51 -0.73 -3.30
C LEU A 260 18.65 -2.23 -3.57
N VAL A 261 17.64 -3.00 -3.16
CA VAL A 261 17.48 -4.42 -3.46
C VAL A 261 16.53 -4.62 -4.65
N ALA A 262 15.35 -3.98 -4.61
CA ALA A 262 14.36 -4.11 -5.67
C ALA A 262 13.40 -2.92 -5.73
N VAL A 263 12.87 -2.67 -6.93
CA VAL A 263 11.66 -1.88 -7.15
C VAL A 263 10.63 -2.76 -7.86
N ILE A 264 9.46 -2.87 -7.27
CA ILE A 264 8.30 -3.60 -7.79
C ILE A 264 7.23 -2.57 -8.11
N SER A 265 7.02 -2.27 -9.40
CA SER A 265 5.92 -1.38 -9.82
C SER A 265 4.71 -2.20 -10.21
N GLN A 266 3.58 -1.95 -9.56
CA GLN A 266 2.39 -2.79 -9.64
C GLN A 266 1.19 -2.04 -10.22
N THR A 267 0.47 -2.70 -11.12
CA THR A 267 -0.84 -2.28 -11.59
C THR A 267 -1.84 -3.43 -11.53
N LEU A 268 -3.12 -3.11 -11.31
CA LEU A 268 -4.19 -4.12 -11.33
C LEU A 268 -4.89 -4.12 -12.69
N CYS A 269 -5.05 -5.30 -13.24
CA CYS A 269 -5.81 -5.59 -14.46
C CYS A 269 -7.12 -6.29 -14.10
N LYS A 270 -8.18 -6.02 -14.84
CA LYS A 270 -9.42 -6.81 -14.74
C LYS A 270 -9.13 -8.23 -15.22
N ASN A 271 -9.55 -9.23 -14.46
CA ASN A 271 -9.48 -10.62 -14.92
C ASN A 271 -10.44 -10.82 -16.12
N LYS A 272 -10.19 -11.86 -16.90
CA LYS A 272 -10.97 -12.16 -18.11
C LYS A 272 -12.45 -12.36 -17.83
N GLU A 273 -12.80 -12.87 -16.67
CA GLU A 273 -14.18 -13.12 -16.24
C GLU A 273 -14.91 -11.85 -15.77
N GLY A 274 -14.19 -10.75 -15.57
CA GLY A 274 -14.76 -9.49 -15.07
C GLY A 274 -15.14 -9.52 -13.58
N SER A 275 -14.88 -10.63 -12.88
CA SER A 275 -15.28 -10.86 -11.47
C SER A 275 -14.23 -10.44 -10.45
N GLY A 276 -13.00 -10.11 -10.90
CA GLY A 276 -11.88 -9.81 -10.02
C GLY A 276 -10.76 -9.05 -10.72
N ARG A 277 -9.63 -8.95 -10.04
CA ARG A 277 -8.42 -8.29 -10.55
C ARG A 277 -7.20 -9.17 -10.32
N VAL A 278 -6.24 -9.07 -11.23
CA VAL A 278 -4.91 -9.69 -11.13
C VAL A 278 -3.85 -8.59 -11.22
N ALA A 279 -2.72 -8.79 -10.55
CA ALA A 279 -1.64 -7.83 -10.55
C ALA A 279 -0.66 -8.12 -11.69
N ALA A 280 -0.28 -7.06 -12.42
CA ALA A 280 0.86 -7.06 -13.31
C ALA A 280 2.01 -6.28 -12.67
N HIS A 281 3.24 -6.77 -12.81
CA HIS A 281 4.40 -6.23 -12.12
C HIS A 281 5.54 -5.91 -13.09
N GLU A 282 6.11 -4.71 -12.97
CA GLU A 282 7.46 -4.43 -13.42
C GLU A 282 8.40 -4.68 -12.24
N ILE A 283 9.45 -5.46 -12.45
CA ILE A 283 10.39 -5.85 -11.39
C ILE A 283 11.81 -5.47 -11.81
N MET A 284 12.42 -4.56 -11.06
CA MET A 284 13.82 -4.17 -11.19
C MET A 284 14.59 -4.60 -9.94
N LEU A 285 15.70 -5.30 -10.13
CA LEU A 285 16.59 -5.72 -9.04
C LEU A 285 17.84 -4.85 -9.01
N GLY A 286 18.40 -4.64 -7.83
CA GLY A 286 19.65 -3.92 -7.60
C GLY A 286 20.89 -4.71 -8.05
N THR A 287 20.92 -5.15 -9.31
CA THR A 287 22.09 -5.78 -9.91
C THR A 287 23.24 -4.79 -10.07
N PRO A 288 24.50 -5.22 -10.21
CA PRO A 288 25.62 -4.34 -10.47
C PRO A 288 25.39 -3.38 -11.65
N ALA A 289 24.72 -3.84 -12.71
CA ALA A 289 24.37 -3.02 -13.86
C ALA A 289 23.38 -1.91 -13.50
N VAL A 290 22.28 -2.23 -12.79
CA VAL A 290 21.27 -1.27 -12.34
C VAL A 290 21.90 -0.26 -11.36
N ARG A 291 22.68 -0.73 -10.38
CA ARG A 291 23.41 0.13 -9.43
C ARG A 291 24.30 1.14 -10.14
N ASN A 292 25.02 0.72 -11.17
CA ASN A 292 25.85 1.60 -11.98
C ASN A 292 25.03 2.66 -12.73
N LEU A 293 23.89 2.28 -13.32
CA LEU A 293 22.99 3.23 -13.98
C LEU A 293 22.44 4.29 -13.01
N ILE A 294 22.17 3.92 -11.75
CA ILE A 294 21.74 4.86 -10.70
C ILE A 294 22.87 5.86 -10.40
N ARG A 295 24.09 5.37 -10.14
CA ARG A 295 25.25 6.21 -9.83
C ARG A 295 25.56 7.21 -10.93
N GLU A 296 25.52 6.75 -12.20
CA GLU A 296 25.85 7.56 -13.37
C GLU A 296 24.68 8.41 -13.87
N ASN A 297 23.53 8.42 -13.16
CA ASN A 297 22.31 9.15 -13.58
C ASN A 297 21.81 8.75 -14.97
N LYS A 298 21.96 7.48 -15.34
CA LYS A 298 21.54 6.92 -16.64
C LYS A 298 20.18 6.22 -16.56
N VAL A 299 19.21 6.86 -15.91
CA VAL A 299 17.86 6.28 -15.63
C VAL A 299 17.14 5.87 -16.92
N ALA A 300 17.33 6.58 -18.03
CA ALA A 300 16.75 6.24 -19.32
C ALA A 300 17.14 4.85 -19.84
N GLN A 301 18.27 4.28 -19.40
CA GLN A 301 18.73 2.95 -19.81
C GLN A 301 18.17 1.83 -18.91
N MET A 302 17.50 2.14 -17.82
CA MET A 302 17.00 1.13 -16.86
C MET A 302 15.97 0.19 -17.50
N TYR A 303 15.11 0.68 -18.38
CA TYR A 303 14.13 -0.15 -19.06
C TYR A 303 14.79 -1.28 -19.83
N SER A 304 15.84 -1.00 -20.58
CA SER A 304 16.61 -2.01 -21.33
C SER A 304 17.30 -2.99 -20.38
N ALA A 305 17.83 -2.51 -19.24
CA ALA A 305 18.45 -3.36 -18.24
C ALA A 305 17.43 -4.32 -17.61
N ILE A 306 16.21 -3.84 -17.31
CA ILE A 306 15.10 -4.66 -16.81
C ILE A 306 14.71 -5.71 -17.86
N GLN A 307 14.55 -5.31 -19.11
CA GLN A 307 14.15 -6.19 -20.21
C GLN A 307 15.14 -7.34 -20.43
N MET A 308 16.44 -7.07 -20.33
CA MET A 308 17.52 -8.07 -20.46
C MET A 308 17.74 -8.88 -19.18
N GLY A 309 17.24 -8.42 -18.05
CA GLY A 309 17.45 -9.03 -16.72
C GLY A 309 16.53 -10.19 -16.38
N ASN A 310 15.82 -10.76 -17.33
CA ASN A 310 14.83 -11.82 -17.09
C ASN A 310 15.44 -13.05 -16.39
N GLY A 311 16.69 -13.41 -16.72
CA GLY A 311 17.41 -14.50 -16.06
C GLY A 311 17.67 -14.30 -14.56
N PHE A 312 17.59 -13.07 -14.07
CA PHE A 312 17.69 -12.70 -12.65
C PHE A 312 16.32 -12.56 -11.96
N GLY A 313 15.22 -12.72 -12.68
CA GLY A 313 13.87 -12.50 -12.17
C GLY A 313 13.35 -11.07 -12.39
N MET A 314 14.06 -10.23 -13.15
CA MET A 314 13.54 -8.93 -13.59
C MET A 314 12.53 -9.13 -14.73
N GLN A 315 11.55 -8.26 -14.81
CA GLN A 315 10.60 -8.21 -15.93
C GLN A 315 10.07 -6.79 -16.13
N THR A 316 9.78 -6.45 -17.39
CA THR A 316 9.04 -5.24 -17.71
C THR A 316 7.53 -5.43 -17.47
N LEU A 317 6.79 -4.35 -17.35
CA LEU A 317 5.33 -4.41 -17.26
C LEU A 317 4.73 -5.16 -18.47
N ASP A 318 5.23 -4.89 -19.69
CA ASP A 318 4.70 -5.50 -20.91
C ASP A 318 4.98 -7.01 -20.98
N GLN A 319 6.12 -7.47 -20.45
CA GLN A 319 6.40 -8.90 -20.29
C GLN A 319 5.42 -9.56 -19.31
N SER A 320 5.16 -8.92 -18.17
CA SER A 320 4.17 -9.39 -17.19
C SER A 320 2.77 -9.47 -17.80
N LEU A 321 2.33 -8.43 -18.51
CA LEU A 321 1.05 -8.41 -19.21
C LEU A 321 0.95 -9.51 -20.27
N SER A 322 2.02 -9.75 -21.03
CA SER A 322 2.06 -10.82 -22.03
C SER A 322 1.87 -12.20 -21.40
N GLU A 323 2.49 -12.46 -20.24
CA GLU A 323 2.29 -13.72 -19.52
C GLU A 323 0.87 -13.88 -19.00
N LEU A 324 0.24 -12.79 -18.49
CA LEU A 324 -1.14 -12.81 -18.04
C LEU A 324 -2.12 -13.07 -19.20
N VAL A 325 -1.85 -12.54 -20.38
CA VAL A 325 -2.63 -12.83 -21.59
C VAL A 325 -2.44 -14.30 -22.03
N LYS A 326 -1.20 -14.79 -22.12
CA LYS A 326 -0.89 -16.17 -22.50
C LYS A 326 -1.50 -17.19 -21.52
N SER A 327 -1.48 -16.90 -20.23
CA SER A 327 -2.11 -17.72 -19.20
C SER A 327 -3.63 -17.53 -19.12
N ASN A 328 -4.22 -16.77 -20.04
CA ASN A 328 -5.68 -16.53 -20.16
C ASN A 328 -6.31 -15.85 -18.92
N GLN A 329 -5.51 -15.12 -18.14
CA GLN A 329 -5.99 -14.41 -16.96
C GLN A 329 -6.61 -13.04 -17.30
N ILE A 330 -6.09 -12.37 -18.34
CA ILE A 330 -6.59 -11.07 -18.82
C ILE A 330 -6.80 -11.11 -20.34
N THR A 331 -7.55 -10.15 -20.87
CA THR A 331 -7.72 -9.98 -22.31
C THR A 331 -6.61 -9.13 -22.93
N ASN A 332 -6.38 -9.25 -24.25
CA ASN A 332 -5.47 -8.36 -24.99
C ASN A 332 -5.89 -6.88 -24.84
N ALA A 333 -7.19 -6.59 -24.85
CA ALA A 333 -7.70 -5.23 -24.68
C ALA A 333 -7.34 -4.63 -23.30
N GLU A 334 -7.45 -5.43 -22.23
CA GLU A 334 -7.03 -5.00 -20.89
C GLU A 334 -5.51 -4.77 -20.82
N ALA A 335 -4.71 -5.69 -21.38
CA ALA A 335 -3.26 -5.56 -21.45
C ALA A 335 -2.85 -4.31 -22.22
N ARG A 336 -3.44 -4.08 -23.40
CA ARG A 336 -3.20 -2.90 -24.24
C ARG A 336 -3.45 -1.59 -23.50
N GLY A 337 -4.52 -1.53 -22.69
CA GLY A 337 -4.87 -0.34 -21.90
C GLY A 337 -3.90 -0.04 -20.75
N LYS A 338 -3.03 -0.99 -20.39
CA LYS A 338 -2.05 -0.87 -19.30
C LYS A 338 -0.60 -0.87 -19.79
N ALA A 339 -0.34 -1.35 -21.00
CA ALA A 339 0.98 -1.55 -21.55
C ALA A 339 1.73 -0.23 -21.76
N LYS A 340 3.04 -0.29 -21.67
CA LYS A 340 3.96 0.79 -22.08
C LYS A 340 4.03 0.90 -23.60
N ILE A 341 3.96 -0.23 -24.30
CA ILE A 341 3.95 -0.35 -25.75
C ILE A 341 2.66 -1.06 -26.16
N PRO A 342 1.54 -0.32 -26.34
CA PRO A 342 0.23 -0.91 -26.66
C PRO A 342 0.19 -1.75 -27.92
N GLU A 343 1.10 -1.48 -28.88
CA GLU A 343 1.21 -2.17 -30.16
C GLU A 343 1.58 -3.65 -30.00
N ASN A 344 2.21 -4.03 -28.88
CA ASN A 344 2.53 -5.43 -28.57
C ASN A 344 1.30 -6.29 -28.26
N PHE A 345 0.13 -5.67 -28.10
CA PHE A 345 -1.12 -6.33 -27.75
C PHE A 345 -2.18 -6.06 -28.83
N PRO A 346 -2.27 -6.91 -29.87
CA PRO A 346 -3.26 -6.75 -30.92
C PRO A 346 -4.67 -6.84 -30.36
N GLY A 347 -5.55 -5.99 -30.90
CA GLY A 347 -6.95 -5.87 -30.49
C GLY A 347 -7.83 -7.00 -31.03
#